data_69a800ef24454190418ac9928818e960
#
_entry.id   69a800ef24454190418ac9928818e960
#
_cell.length_a   1.000
_cell.length_b   1.000
_cell.length_c   1.000
_cell.angle_alpha   90.00
_cell.angle_beta   90.00
_cell.angle_gamma   90.00
#
_symmetry.space_group_name_H-M   'P 1'
#
loop_
_entity.id
_entity.type
_entity.pdbx_description
1 polymer ?
#
loop_
_entity_poly.entity_id
_entity_poly.type
_entity_poly.pdbx_seq_one_letter_code
_entity_poly.pdbx_strand_id
1 'polypeptide(L)'
;EADGAIDSLPQALALGYDGVSHKNCKGMVKGLANAATLAEEERNRERAVHLSGEDLANVGPIALFQDLAMMAALGISHVERNGHHYFKGLSAWPESAQASMLENHDDLYRAHPEGYPTLGIKDGMLDLTSMNAAPFGPRELLDLSSLVRIDTDDPTGFISAGLPAD
;
A
#
# COMPACT_ATOMS: atom_id res chain seq x y z
N GLU A 1 -11.25 -12.90 -1.69
CA GLU A 1 -10.69 -12.06 -0.61
C GLU A 1 -10.92 -12.71 0.76
N ALA A 2 -9.85 -13.09 1.47
CA ALA A 2 -9.93 -13.67 2.81
C ALA A 2 -10.03 -12.56 3.87
N ASP A 3 -11.18 -11.95 3.95
CA ASP A 3 -11.41 -10.71 4.70
C ASP A 3 -11.97 -10.93 6.11
N GLY A 4 -12.39 -12.13 6.42
CA GLY A 4 -12.97 -12.49 7.71
C GLY A 4 -11.92 -12.81 8.79
N ALA A 5 -12.21 -13.84 9.57
CA ALA A 5 -11.34 -14.35 10.61
C ALA A 5 -10.05 -15.00 10.07
N ILE A 6 -9.15 -15.36 10.95
CA ILE A 6 -7.86 -15.98 10.58
C ILE A 6 -8.04 -17.35 9.90
N ASP A 7 -9.15 -18.01 10.13
CA ASP A 7 -9.53 -19.29 9.52
C ASP A 7 -10.26 -19.17 8.18
N SER A 8 -10.46 -17.96 7.66
CA SER A 8 -11.17 -17.74 6.39
C SER A 8 -10.44 -18.38 5.20
N LEU A 9 -9.11 -18.34 5.16
CA LEU A 9 -8.33 -18.97 4.09
C LEU A 9 -8.42 -20.50 4.12
N PRO A 10 -8.23 -21.21 5.25
CA PRO A 10 -8.46 -22.64 5.32
C PRO A 10 -9.85 -23.07 4.84
N GLN A 11 -10.89 -22.31 5.18
CA GLN A 11 -12.26 -22.55 4.71
C GLN A 11 -12.38 -22.38 3.18
N ALA A 12 -11.80 -21.32 2.63
CA ALA A 12 -11.79 -21.09 1.19
C ALA A 12 -11.06 -22.20 0.43
N LEU A 13 -9.90 -22.64 0.93
CA LEU A 13 -9.15 -23.77 0.34
C LEU A 13 -9.95 -25.07 0.38
N ALA A 14 -10.69 -25.32 1.45
CA ALA A 14 -11.57 -26.48 1.56
C ALA A 14 -12.74 -26.46 0.56
N LEU A 15 -13.18 -25.25 0.16
CA LEU A 15 -14.18 -25.04 -0.89
C LEU A 15 -13.62 -25.11 -2.31
N GLY A 16 -12.32 -25.25 -2.47
CA GLY A 16 -11.64 -25.40 -3.75
C GLY A 16 -11.06 -24.13 -4.34
N TYR A 17 -10.96 -23.03 -3.58
CA TYR A 17 -10.23 -21.85 -4.01
C TYR A 17 -8.71 -22.11 -3.99
N ASP A 18 -7.98 -21.45 -4.89
CA ASP A 18 -6.53 -21.66 -5.07
C ASP A 18 -5.66 -20.61 -4.35
N GLY A 19 -6.25 -19.64 -3.66
CA GLY A 19 -5.47 -18.60 -3.01
C GLY A 19 -6.31 -17.48 -2.42
N VAL A 20 -5.62 -16.38 -2.15
CA VAL A 20 -6.22 -15.23 -1.47
C VAL A 20 -5.53 -13.93 -1.90
N SER A 21 -6.27 -12.82 -1.82
CA SER A 21 -5.71 -11.48 -1.90
C SER A 21 -5.41 -10.93 -0.51
N HIS A 22 -4.21 -10.39 -0.34
CA HIS A 22 -3.76 -9.75 0.91
C HIS A 22 -4.05 -8.25 0.89
N LYS A 23 -4.52 -7.72 2.02
CA LYS A 23 -4.64 -6.29 2.31
C LYS A 23 -4.02 -5.97 3.66
N ASN A 24 -3.11 -5.02 3.73
CA ASN A 24 -2.49 -4.63 4.99
C ASN A 24 -3.48 -4.10 6.03
N CYS A 25 -4.53 -3.39 5.60
CA CYS A 25 -5.58 -2.90 6.49
C CYS A 25 -6.36 -4.00 7.21
N LYS A 26 -6.25 -5.26 6.74
CA LYS A 26 -6.84 -6.45 7.36
C LYS A 26 -5.91 -7.15 8.35
N GLY A 27 -4.70 -6.64 8.51
CA GLY A 27 -3.71 -7.07 9.49
C GLY A 27 -2.54 -7.85 8.92
N MET A 28 -1.33 -7.41 9.28
CA MET A 28 -0.08 -8.00 8.84
C MET A 28 0.10 -9.43 9.35
N VAL A 29 -0.28 -9.70 10.60
CA VAL A 29 -0.19 -11.05 11.20
C VAL A 29 -1.05 -12.06 10.43
N LYS A 30 -2.26 -11.65 10.01
CA LYS A 30 -3.10 -12.49 9.16
C LYS A 30 -2.46 -12.73 7.79
N GLY A 31 -1.83 -11.72 7.20
CA GLY A 31 -1.08 -11.86 5.95
C GLY A 31 0.03 -12.90 6.05
N LEU A 32 0.83 -12.87 7.11
CA LEU A 32 1.88 -13.86 7.38
C LEU A 32 1.30 -15.27 7.58
N ALA A 33 0.22 -15.40 8.34
CA ALA A 33 -0.46 -16.66 8.55
C ALA A 33 -1.00 -17.24 7.22
N ASN A 34 -1.61 -16.42 6.40
CA ASN A 34 -2.12 -16.82 5.09
C ASN A 34 -0.98 -17.27 4.16
N ALA A 35 0.13 -16.53 4.11
CA ALA A 35 1.29 -16.90 3.31
C ALA A 35 1.88 -18.25 3.77
N ALA A 36 1.99 -18.47 5.07
CA ALA A 36 2.46 -19.75 5.63
C ALA A 36 1.51 -20.91 5.29
N THR A 37 0.20 -20.70 5.41
CA THR A 37 -0.82 -21.70 5.04
C THR A 37 -0.73 -22.05 3.56
N LEU A 38 -0.60 -21.07 2.67
CA LEU A 38 -0.47 -21.32 1.23
C LEU A 38 0.82 -22.07 0.91
N ALA A 39 1.95 -21.71 1.53
CA ALA A 39 3.21 -22.41 1.34
C ALA A 39 3.15 -23.88 1.83
N GLU A 40 2.36 -24.16 2.85
CA GLU A 40 2.10 -25.52 3.32
C GLU A 40 1.19 -26.29 2.34
N GLU A 41 0.13 -25.67 1.86
CA GLU A 41 -0.77 -26.25 0.86
C GLU A 41 -0.04 -26.62 -0.44
N GLU A 42 0.81 -25.72 -0.94
CA GLU A 42 1.60 -25.98 -2.15
C GLU A 42 2.52 -27.19 -1.98
N ARG A 43 3.19 -27.32 -0.82
CA ARG A 43 4.06 -28.45 -0.53
C ARG A 43 3.31 -29.77 -0.38
N ASN A 44 2.14 -29.75 0.27
CA ASN A 44 1.43 -30.97 0.65
C ASN A 44 0.53 -31.51 -0.46
N ARG A 45 0.02 -30.65 -1.33
CA ARG A 45 -0.98 -31.01 -2.36
C ARG A 45 -0.45 -30.97 -3.79
N GLU A 46 0.82 -30.58 -3.98
CA GLU A 46 1.40 -30.38 -5.33
C GLU A 46 0.50 -29.50 -6.22
N ARG A 47 -0.20 -28.55 -5.60
CA ARG A 47 -1.15 -27.66 -6.25
C ARG A 47 -0.62 -26.25 -6.24
N ALA A 48 -0.63 -25.59 -7.39
CA ALA A 48 -0.31 -24.18 -7.48
C ALA A 48 -1.29 -23.35 -6.65
N VAL A 49 -0.76 -22.47 -5.80
CA VAL A 49 -1.52 -21.53 -4.99
C VAL A 49 -1.12 -20.11 -5.32
N HIS A 50 -2.01 -19.17 -5.03
CA HIS A 50 -1.80 -17.77 -5.38
C HIS A 50 -2.00 -16.85 -4.18
N LEU A 51 -1.03 -15.95 -3.99
CA LEU A 51 -1.13 -14.83 -3.06
C LEU A 51 -0.93 -13.53 -3.86
N SER A 52 -1.99 -12.77 -4.01
CA SER A 52 -1.96 -11.43 -4.61
C SER A 52 -2.10 -10.36 -3.54
N GLY A 53 -1.83 -9.11 -3.90
CA GLY A 53 -2.01 -7.96 -3.02
C GLY A 53 -3.03 -6.99 -3.57
N GLU A 54 -3.80 -6.40 -2.69
CA GLU A 54 -4.69 -5.29 -2.99
C GLU A 54 -4.28 -4.08 -2.17
N ASP A 55 -4.26 -2.93 -2.84
CA ASP A 55 -4.02 -1.64 -2.23
C ASP A 55 -4.87 -0.61 -2.97
N LEU A 56 -6.06 -0.45 -2.50
CA LEU A 56 -7.13 0.20 -3.26
C LEU A 56 -6.84 1.65 -3.61
N ALA A 57 -6.26 2.44 -2.71
CA ALA A 57 -6.14 3.87 -2.93
C ALA A 57 -4.89 4.53 -2.30
N ASN A 58 -3.96 3.76 -1.77
CA ASN A 58 -2.78 4.33 -1.13
C ASN A 58 -1.85 4.98 -2.15
N VAL A 59 -1.66 6.27 -2.02
CA VAL A 59 -0.69 7.07 -2.82
C VAL A 59 0.29 7.81 -1.92
N GLY A 60 -0.05 8.01 -0.66
CA GLY A 60 0.77 8.76 0.29
C GLY A 60 2.02 8.00 0.73
N PRO A 61 3.10 8.69 1.08
CA PRO A 61 4.39 8.06 1.29
C PRO A 61 4.40 7.09 2.48
N ILE A 62 3.64 7.33 3.53
CA ILE A 62 3.70 6.51 4.75
C ILE A 62 2.99 5.17 4.53
N ALA A 63 1.69 5.20 4.25
CA ALA A 63 0.88 3.98 4.10
C ALA A 63 1.35 3.15 2.91
N LEU A 64 1.66 3.78 1.78
CA LEU A 64 2.19 3.11 0.60
C LEU A 64 3.48 2.34 0.88
N PHE A 65 4.44 2.96 1.57
CA PHE A 65 5.71 2.30 1.89
C PHE A 65 5.51 1.08 2.79
N GLN A 66 4.63 1.20 3.78
CA GLN A 66 4.30 0.08 4.67
C GLN A 66 3.62 -1.06 3.91
N ASP A 67 2.70 -0.73 3.02
CA ASP A 67 2.02 -1.73 2.18
C ASP A 67 2.99 -2.45 1.26
N LEU A 68 3.82 -1.71 0.53
CA LEU A 68 4.80 -2.30 -0.39
C LEU A 68 5.87 -3.11 0.34
N ALA A 69 6.34 -2.65 1.52
CA ALA A 69 7.27 -3.41 2.34
C ALA A 69 6.68 -4.75 2.77
N MET A 70 5.41 -4.75 3.16
CA MET A 70 4.71 -5.98 3.54
C MET A 70 4.49 -6.90 2.34
N MET A 71 4.10 -6.36 1.17
CA MET A 71 3.98 -7.13 -0.06
C MET A 71 5.31 -7.80 -0.44
N ALA A 72 6.42 -7.06 -0.35
CA ALA A 72 7.76 -7.60 -0.59
C ALA A 72 8.12 -8.71 0.41
N ALA A 73 7.84 -8.51 1.71
CA ALA A 73 8.10 -9.50 2.76
C ALA A 73 7.27 -10.79 2.57
N LEU A 74 6.07 -10.69 2.03
CA LEU A 74 5.19 -11.83 1.72
C LEU A 74 5.52 -12.49 0.37
N GLY A 75 6.46 -11.95 -0.41
CA GLY A 75 6.79 -12.45 -1.75
C GLY A 75 5.70 -12.17 -2.78
N ILE A 76 4.82 -11.20 -2.55
CA ILE A 76 3.74 -10.85 -3.46
C ILE A 76 4.30 -10.02 -4.61
N SER A 77 4.17 -10.53 -5.84
CA SER A 77 4.61 -9.86 -7.06
C SER A 77 3.48 -9.18 -7.85
N HIS A 78 2.23 -9.53 -7.55
CA HIS A 78 1.05 -8.98 -8.20
C HIS A 78 0.23 -8.16 -7.22
N VAL A 79 0.31 -6.83 -7.35
CA VAL A 79 -0.40 -5.89 -6.46
C VAL A 79 -1.31 -5.00 -7.28
N GLU A 80 -2.60 -4.99 -6.94
CA GLU A 80 -3.55 -4.06 -7.51
C GLU A 80 -3.30 -2.66 -6.95
N ARG A 81 -3.12 -1.68 -7.85
CA ARG A 81 -2.77 -0.29 -7.52
C ARG A 81 -3.74 0.68 -8.19
N ASN A 82 -4.78 1.10 -7.47
CA ASN A 82 -5.85 1.94 -8.01
C ASN A 82 -5.74 3.43 -7.63
N GLY A 83 -4.86 3.80 -6.70
CA GLY A 83 -4.77 5.17 -6.20
C GLY A 83 -4.55 6.23 -7.29
N HIS A 84 -3.79 5.91 -8.34
CA HIS A 84 -3.53 6.81 -9.45
C HIS A 84 -4.76 7.14 -10.32
N HIS A 85 -5.84 6.39 -10.19
CA HIS A 85 -7.12 6.69 -10.84
C HIS A 85 -7.95 7.73 -10.08
N TYR A 86 -7.69 7.89 -8.78
CA TYR A 86 -8.51 8.70 -7.88
C TYR A 86 -7.79 9.96 -7.39
N PHE A 87 -6.47 9.96 -7.37
CA PHE A 87 -5.67 11.03 -6.79
C PHE A 87 -4.60 11.53 -7.76
N LYS A 88 -4.31 12.83 -7.68
CA LYS A 88 -3.18 13.46 -8.37
C LYS A 88 -1.86 13.19 -7.59
N GLY A 89 -1.44 11.95 -7.54
CA GLY A 89 -0.23 11.56 -6.84
C GLY A 89 -0.16 12.12 -5.42
N LEU A 90 0.94 12.80 -5.10
CA LEU A 90 1.17 13.42 -3.79
C LEU A 90 0.75 14.89 -3.72
N SER A 91 -0.08 15.41 -4.64
CA SER A 91 -0.43 16.84 -4.69
C SER A 91 -1.09 17.38 -3.42
N ALA A 92 -1.73 16.52 -2.62
CA ALA A 92 -2.31 16.89 -1.33
C ALA A 92 -1.30 16.92 -0.16
N TRP A 93 -0.04 16.51 -0.41
CA TRP A 93 1.01 16.51 0.60
C TRP A 93 1.79 17.83 0.59
N PRO A 94 2.42 18.23 1.72
CA PRO A 94 3.28 19.40 1.76
C PRO A 94 4.38 19.35 0.69
N GLU A 95 4.74 20.50 0.13
CA GLU A 95 5.77 20.59 -0.91
C GLU A 95 7.12 19.98 -0.47
N SER A 96 7.49 20.16 0.81
CA SER A 96 8.69 19.54 1.40
C SER A 96 8.64 18.02 1.35
N ALA A 97 7.49 17.42 1.65
CA ALA A 97 7.29 15.98 1.57
C ALA A 97 7.32 15.50 0.11
N GLN A 98 6.72 16.25 -0.81
CA GLN A 98 6.77 15.94 -2.24
C GLN A 98 8.21 15.97 -2.78
N ALA A 99 8.99 16.99 -2.42
CA ALA A 99 10.39 17.12 -2.81
C ALA A 99 11.24 15.97 -2.24
N SER A 100 11.05 15.65 -0.96
CA SER A 100 11.76 14.53 -0.32
C SER A 100 11.49 13.19 -1.01
N MET A 101 10.27 12.94 -1.48
CA MET A 101 9.95 11.71 -2.21
C MET A 101 10.65 11.65 -3.56
N LEU A 102 10.74 12.75 -4.29
CA LEU A 102 11.46 12.80 -5.58
C LEU A 102 12.97 12.70 -5.42
N GLU A 103 13.52 13.19 -4.31
CA GLU A 103 14.95 13.18 -4.05
C GLU A 103 15.45 11.83 -3.50
N ASN A 104 14.72 11.25 -2.55
CA ASN A 104 15.17 10.08 -1.80
C ASN A 104 14.59 8.76 -2.30
N HIS A 105 13.54 8.82 -3.14
CA HIS A 105 12.80 7.67 -3.66
C HIS A 105 12.44 7.86 -5.14
N ASP A 106 13.40 8.29 -5.94
CA ASP A 106 13.28 8.56 -7.37
C ASP A 106 13.10 7.28 -8.22
N ASP A 107 13.38 6.13 -7.65
CA ASP A 107 13.04 4.82 -8.19
C ASP A 107 11.53 4.53 -8.10
N LEU A 108 10.87 4.95 -7.01
CA LEU A 108 9.45 4.72 -6.76
C LEU A 108 8.56 5.88 -7.26
N TYR A 109 9.03 7.12 -7.13
CA TYR A 109 8.29 8.31 -7.53
C TYR A 109 8.95 9.03 -8.72
N ARG A 110 8.12 9.65 -9.55
CA ARG A 110 8.55 10.52 -10.64
C ARG A 110 7.71 11.79 -10.66
N ALA A 111 8.28 12.88 -11.21
CA ALA A 111 7.50 14.08 -11.46
C ALA A 111 6.47 13.86 -12.57
N HIS A 112 5.22 14.22 -12.30
CA HIS A 112 4.18 14.28 -13.31
C HIS A 112 4.30 15.60 -14.09
N PRO A 113 3.93 15.66 -15.39
CA PRO A 113 3.95 16.92 -16.17
C PRO A 113 3.14 18.08 -15.57
N GLU A 114 2.13 17.79 -14.77
CA GLU A 114 1.35 18.79 -14.03
C GLU A 114 2.01 19.26 -12.72
N GLY A 115 3.24 18.84 -12.41
CA GLY A 115 4.06 19.35 -11.32
C GLY A 115 3.90 18.66 -9.96
N TYR A 116 3.29 17.49 -9.88
CA TYR A 116 3.19 16.71 -8.65
C TYR A 116 3.94 15.36 -8.75
N PRO A 117 4.44 14.78 -7.66
CA PRO A 117 5.01 13.44 -7.67
C PRO A 117 3.93 12.37 -7.84
N THR A 118 4.19 11.39 -8.70
CA THR A 118 3.35 10.21 -8.90
C THR A 118 4.19 8.96 -8.95
N LEU A 119 3.57 7.78 -8.82
CA LEU A 119 4.29 6.52 -8.90
C LEU A 119 4.95 6.32 -10.27
N GLY A 120 6.20 5.88 -10.23
CA GLY A 120 7.03 5.61 -11.40
C GLY A 120 6.76 4.23 -12.02
N ILE A 121 5.48 3.88 -12.28
CA ILE A 121 5.14 2.61 -12.90
C ILE A 121 5.75 2.54 -14.31
N LYS A 122 6.58 1.53 -14.55
CA LYS A 122 7.22 1.27 -15.83
C LYS A 122 6.99 -0.18 -16.22
N ASP A 123 6.44 -0.40 -17.41
CA ASP A 123 6.11 -1.75 -17.91
C ASP A 123 5.28 -2.60 -16.91
N GLY A 124 4.38 -1.94 -16.18
CA GLY A 124 3.55 -2.58 -15.15
C GLY A 124 4.28 -2.87 -13.83
N MET A 125 5.52 -2.41 -13.66
CA MET A 125 6.33 -2.66 -12.47
C MET A 125 6.67 -1.38 -11.71
N LEU A 126 6.88 -1.53 -10.39
CA LEU A 126 7.46 -0.53 -9.50
C LEU A 126 8.85 -0.98 -9.06
N ASP A 127 9.81 -0.08 -9.05
CA ASP A 127 11.11 -0.30 -8.41
C ASP A 127 10.99 0.06 -6.92
N LEU A 128 11.39 -0.88 -6.06
CA LEU A 128 11.29 -0.75 -4.60
C LEU A 128 12.67 -0.67 -3.94
N THR A 129 13.72 -0.35 -4.69
CA THR A 129 15.11 -0.43 -4.22
C THR A 129 15.35 0.51 -3.04
N SER A 130 14.94 1.77 -3.14
CA SER A 130 15.13 2.75 -2.06
C SER A 130 14.27 2.45 -0.84
N MET A 131 13.08 1.91 -1.06
CA MET A 131 12.15 1.54 0.01
C MET A 131 12.69 0.35 0.82
N ASN A 132 13.32 -0.62 0.18
CA ASN A 132 13.92 -1.77 0.86
C ASN A 132 15.16 -1.40 1.70
N ALA A 133 15.78 -0.26 1.41
CA ALA A 133 16.89 0.27 2.20
C ALA A 133 16.44 1.05 3.45
N ALA A 134 15.18 1.46 3.51
CA ALA A 134 14.61 2.22 4.62
C ALA A 134 13.76 1.30 5.52
N PRO A 135 13.79 1.45 6.86
CA PRO A 135 13.02 0.59 7.74
C PRO A 135 11.54 1.01 7.72
N PHE A 136 10.69 0.28 7.01
CA PHE A 136 9.22 0.35 7.10
C PHE A 136 8.62 1.76 6.96
N GLY A 137 9.20 2.59 6.10
CA GLY A 137 8.76 3.96 5.87
C GLY A 137 9.71 4.71 4.94
N PRO A 138 9.48 6.00 4.70
CA PRO A 138 10.39 6.83 3.93
C PRO A 138 11.76 6.95 4.62
N ARG A 139 12.80 7.15 3.82
CA ARG A 139 14.19 7.24 4.30
C ARG A 139 14.38 8.35 5.33
N GLU A 140 13.66 9.45 5.18
CA GLU A 140 13.74 10.61 6.06
C GLU A 140 12.40 10.89 6.73
N LEU A 141 12.45 11.49 7.90
CA LEU A 141 11.26 11.98 8.59
C LEU A 141 10.63 13.10 7.76
N LEU A 142 9.36 12.95 7.42
CA LEU A 142 8.62 13.96 6.70
C LEU A 142 8.22 15.10 7.62
N ASP A 143 8.39 16.34 7.16
CA ASP A 143 7.79 17.50 7.82
C ASP A 143 6.28 17.53 7.56
N LEU A 144 5.52 17.18 8.59
CA LEU A 144 4.06 17.16 8.57
C LEU A 144 3.44 18.35 9.31
N SER A 145 4.24 19.36 9.68
CA SER A 145 3.81 20.50 10.48
C SER A 145 2.73 21.36 9.81
N SER A 146 2.67 21.33 8.49
CA SER A 146 1.63 22.04 7.71
C SER A 146 0.33 21.25 7.53
N LEU A 147 0.27 19.99 7.96
CA LEU A 147 -0.95 19.21 7.92
C LEU A 147 -1.90 19.63 9.05
N VAL A 148 -3.18 19.71 8.71
CA VAL A 148 -4.21 19.98 9.70
C VAL A 148 -4.43 18.72 10.55
N ARG A 149 -4.30 18.86 11.86
CA ARG A 149 -4.63 17.79 12.79
C ARG A 149 -6.13 17.55 12.78
N ILE A 150 -6.52 16.30 12.54
CA ILE A 150 -7.92 15.90 12.68
C ILE A 150 -8.22 15.86 14.18
N ASP A 151 -9.20 16.66 14.61
CA ASP A 151 -9.76 16.52 15.94
C ASP A 151 -10.75 15.37 15.92
N THR A 152 -10.41 14.28 16.60
CA THR A 152 -11.27 13.09 16.67
C THR A 152 -12.54 13.33 17.48
N ASP A 153 -12.58 14.41 18.29
CA ASP A 153 -13.75 14.77 19.09
C ASP A 153 -14.73 15.66 18.30
N ASP A 154 -14.28 16.23 17.17
CA ASP A 154 -15.13 16.94 16.21
C ASP A 154 -15.03 16.34 14.79
N PRO A 155 -15.71 15.23 14.51
CA PRO A 155 -15.69 14.62 13.19
C PRO A 155 -16.32 15.49 12.08
N THR A 156 -17.04 16.57 12.43
CA THR A 156 -17.65 17.49 11.44
C THR A 156 -16.64 18.49 10.91
N GLY A 157 -15.60 18.83 11.66
CA GLY A 157 -14.49 19.68 11.22
C GLY A 157 -13.73 19.11 10.02
N PHE A 158 -13.81 17.80 9.79
CA PHE A 158 -13.18 17.13 8.66
C PHE A 158 -13.81 17.51 7.30
N ILE A 159 -15.09 17.83 7.27
CA ILE A 159 -15.83 18.14 6.03
C ILE A 159 -15.65 19.63 5.64
N SER A 160 -15.45 20.52 6.62
CA SER A 160 -15.35 21.95 6.38
C SER A 160 -13.96 22.45 5.93
N ALA A 161 -12.90 21.67 6.19
CA ALA A 161 -11.54 22.08 5.85
C ALA A 161 -11.12 21.79 4.39
N GLY A 162 -11.94 21.13 3.60
CA GLY A 162 -11.59 20.65 2.27
C GLY A 162 -12.42 21.18 1.09
N LEU A 163 -13.43 22.01 1.33
CA LEU A 163 -14.20 22.60 0.25
C LEU A 163 -13.75 24.06 0.03
N PRO A 164 -13.34 24.47 -1.20
CA PRO A 164 -13.16 25.87 -1.51
C PRO A 164 -14.51 26.59 -1.26
N ALA A 165 -14.44 27.72 -0.59
CA ALA A 165 -15.60 28.61 -0.50
C ALA A 165 -15.99 29.04 -1.92
N ASP A 166 -17.26 28.89 -2.28
CA ASP A 166 -17.85 29.34 -3.53
C ASP A 166 -17.63 30.85 -3.77
#